data_a187a3e9f478bcd482c20f334920e3b2
#
_entry.id   a187a3e9f478bcd482c20f334920e3b2
#
_cell.length_a   1.000
_cell.length_b   1.000
_cell.length_c   1.000
_cell.angle_alpha   90.00
_cell.angle_beta   90.00
_cell.angle_gamma   90.00
#
_symmetry.space_group_name_H-M   'P 1'
#
loop_
_entity.id
_entity.type
_entity.pdbx_description
1 polymer ?
#
loop_
_entity_poly.entity_id
_entity_poly.type
_entity_poly.pdbx_seq_one_letter_code
_entity_poly.pdbx_strand_id
1 'polypeptide(L)'
;MVRNPLDRRSFLRIAGSSLSIGALYSAFAPLAHGASGAILTRTLAELNGEAPGAFSFIQLSDTHVGFNGPPDPLGTSAFENAVATINRLKRRPELVIVTGDLTHDADSPDEHAKRYRLFKEIAARIGGAQVKVVPGENDAALDGGVMFREFMGPTYYSFDHRGVHFVALDNVSSGKPAVGAAQLAWMKADLARFPTSAPIIVYTHRPLFDLKPEWEWFTSDGDQVLTALAPYENVTILYGHIHRQNFHQRGTTKMYAARSLIFAFPDPETASAKRPAQFDKDHPFQNLGLRRVTGGAGGGELRIEDVELSMNQYSGTVGMDQILKHGKGDSVDE
;
A
#
# COMPACT_ATOMS: atom_id res chain seq x y z
N MET A 1 -38.49 16.96 30.88
CA MET A 1 -39.18 16.28 29.79
C MET A 1 -39.51 17.26 28.70
N VAL A 2 -38.87 17.25 27.57
CA VAL A 2 -39.45 17.50 26.24
C VAL A 2 -38.44 17.00 25.22
N ARG A 3 -38.76 15.90 24.55
CA ARG A 3 -38.08 15.41 23.33
C ARG A 3 -38.64 16.20 22.15
N ASN A 4 -37.77 16.81 21.36
CA ASN A 4 -38.15 17.36 20.06
C ASN A 4 -37.55 16.50 18.96
N PRO A 5 -38.34 15.71 18.23
CA PRO A 5 -37.81 14.97 17.08
C PRO A 5 -37.69 15.91 15.89
N LEU A 6 -36.52 15.94 15.26
CA LEU A 6 -36.32 16.62 13.98
C LEU A 6 -37.25 16.00 12.92
N ASP A 7 -38.09 16.86 12.35
CA ASP A 7 -39.10 16.45 11.36
C ASP A 7 -38.45 16.15 10.00
N ARG A 8 -39.09 15.28 9.22
CA ARG A 8 -38.65 14.86 7.88
C ARG A 8 -38.49 16.00 6.88
N ARG A 9 -39.11 17.18 7.10
CA ARG A 9 -39.00 18.33 6.23
C ARG A 9 -37.73 19.12 6.47
N SER A 10 -37.20 19.10 7.68
CA SER A 10 -35.91 19.71 8.02
C SER A 10 -34.74 18.91 7.41
N PHE A 11 -34.88 17.60 7.30
CA PHE A 11 -33.90 16.72 6.64
C PHE A 11 -33.77 16.97 5.12
N LEU A 12 -34.91 17.22 4.45
CA LEU A 12 -34.94 17.46 3.00
C LEU A 12 -34.48 18.86 2.57
N ARG A 13 -34.43 19.83 3.47
CA ARG A 13 -33.91 21.18 3.16
C ARG A 13 -32.36 21.26 3.20
N ILE A 14 -31.71 20.32 3.88
CA ILE A 14 -30.24 20.22 3.93
C ILE A 14 -29.71 19.49 2.69
N ALA A 15 -30.53 18.67 2.02
CA ALA A 15 -30.14 17.88 0.83
C ALA A 15 -30.21 18.67 -0.51
N GLY A 16 -30.59 19.96 -0.49
CA GLY A 16 -30.80 20.77 -1.70
C GLY A 16 -29.65 21.67 -2.13
N SER A 17 -28.52 21.67 -1.44
CA SER A 17 -27.31 22.36 -1.87
C SER A 17 -26.31 21.31 -2.37
N SER A 18 -25.88 21.45 -3.61
CA SER A 18 -24.92 20.59 -4.32
C SER A 18 -23.53 20.58 -3.64
N LEU A 19 -23.44 19.89 -2.52
CA LEU A 19 -22.17 19.45 -1.93
C LEU A 19 -21.94 18.02 -2.37
N SER A 20 -20.81 17.78 -3.03
CA SER A 20 -20.38 16.45 -3.47
C SER A 20 -20.46 15.43 -2.33
N ILE A 21 -20.92 14.22 -2.61
CA ILE A 21 -21.09 13.12 -1.65
C ILE A 21 -19.83 12.86 -0.80
N GLY A 22 -18.64 13.21 -1.29
CA GLY A 22 -17.38 13.15 -0.53
C GLY A 22 -17.30 14.10 0.68
N ALA A 23 -18.03 15.22 0.68
CA ALA A 23 -18.00 16.16 1.80
C ALA A 23 -18.93 15.76 2.96
N LEU A 24 -19.90 14.88 2.73
CA LEU A 24 -20.83 14.42 3.78
C LEU A 24 -20.25 13.31 4.67
N TYR A 25 -19.27 12.53 4.16
CA TYR A 25 -18.60 11.51 4.98
C TYR A 25 -17.60 12.09 5.99
N SER A 26 -17.05 13.27 5.73
CA SER A 26 -16.12 13.94 6.65
C SER A 26 -16.80 14.71 7.80
N ALA A 27 -18.10 15.02 7.67
CA ALA A 27 -18.82 15.81 8.67
C ALA A 27 -19.41 15.00 9.84
N PHE A 28 -19.40 13.67 9.76
CA PHE A 28 -19.92 12.77 10.79
C PHE A 28 -18.88 11.78 11.35
N ALA A 29 -17.59 12.03 11.14
CA ALA A 29 -16.59 11.32 11.92
C ALA A 29 -16.66 11.88 13.36
N PRO A 30 -17.09 11.11 14.37
CA PRO A 30 -16.91 11.53 15.74
C PRO A 30 -15.41 11.72 15.95
N LEU A 31 -15.01 12.79 16.61
CA LEU A 31 -13.70 12.95 17.21
C LEU A 31 -13.51 11.85 18.26
N ALA A 32 -13.34 10.62 17.81
CA ALA A 32 -12.96 9.51 18.66
C ALA A 32 -11.47 9.68 18.98
N HIS A 33 -11.17 10.37 20.06
CA HIS A 33 -9.91 10.23 20.76
C HIS A 33 -9.80 8.76 21.13
N GLY A 34 -8.88 8.01 20.45
CA GLY A 34 -8.49 6.69 20.89
C GLY A 34 -8.89 5.48 20.05
N ALA A 35 -9.33 5.61 18.81
CA ALA A 35 -9.43 4.44 17.92
C ALA A 35 -8.03 4.09 17.36
N SER A 36 -7.28 3.28 18.11
CA SER A 36 -6.03 2.69 17.63
C SER A 36 -6.33 1.77 16.45
N GLY A 37 -5.87 2.13 15.24
CA GLY A 37 -6.05 1.34 14.02
C GLY A 37 -6.78 2.04 12.87
N ALA A 38 -7.30 3.24 13.04
CA ALA A 38 -7.97 3.97 11.97
C ALA A 38 -7.01 4.36 10.84
N ILE A 39 -7.38 4.02 9.61
CA ILE A 39 -6.75 4.54 8.38
C ILE A 39 -7.50 5.81 7.98
N LEU A 40 -6.79 6.92 7.88
CA LEU A 40 -7.36 8.19 7.46
C LEU A 40 -7.11 8.39 5.96
N THR A 41 -8.14 8.72 5.19
CA THR A 41 -7.95 9.15 3.79
C THR A 41 -7.75 10.67 3.76
N ARG A 42 -6.69 11.12 3.09
CA ARG A 42 -6.27 12.50 3.01
C ARG A 42 -6.00 12.95 1.58
N THR A 43 -6.25 14.20 1.32
CA THR A 43 -5.79 14.87 0.10
C THR A 43 -4.34 15.36 0.25
N LEU A 44 -3.65 15.57 -0.86
CA LEU A 44 -2.31 16.18 -0.86
C LEU A 44 -2.32 17.57 -0.18
N ALA A 45 -3.38 18.34 -0.34
CA ALA A 45 -3.52 19.66 0.28
C ALA A 45 -3.57 19.57 1.81
N GLU A 46 -4.34 18.61 2.35
CA GLU A 46 -4.41 18.36 3.79
C GLU A 46 -3.06 17.94 4.37
N LEU A 47 -2.37 17.01 3.68
CA LEU A 47 -1.02 16.59 4.09
C LEU A 47 -0.03 17.76 4.14
N ASN A 48 -0.14 18.67 3.19
CA ASN A 48 0.72 19.84 3.10
C ASN A 48 0.37 20.97 4.10
N GLY A 49 -0.82 20.92 4.69
CA GLY A 49 -1.26 21.86 5.73
C GLY A 49 -0.86 21.48 7.16
N GLU A 50 -0.39 20.25 7.36
CA GLU A 50 -0.10 19.75 8.71
C GLU A 50 1.25 20.19 9.28
N ALA A 51 1.28 20.30 10.62
CA ALA A 51 2.52 20.48 11.36
C ALA A 51 3.44 19.25 11.22
N PRO A 52 4.75 19.44 11.35
CA PRO A 52 5.71 18.35 11.20
C PRO A 52 5.57 17.26 12.27
N GLY A 53 5.42 15.99 11.84
CA GLY A 53 5.76 14.85 12.66
C GLY A 53 7.29 14.66 12.75
N ALA A 54 7.79 14.08 13.82
CA ALA A 54 9.21 13.84 13.99
C ALA A 54 9.77 12.75 13.06
N PHE A 55 8.90 11.90 12.53
CA PHE A 55 9.21 10.76 11.67
C PHE A 55 8.11 10.57 10.63
N SER A 56 8.47 10.40 9.37
CA SER A 56 7.51 10.03 8.34
C SER A 56 8.17 9.28 7.19
N PHE A 57 7.46 8.33 6.62
CA PHE A 57 7.82 7.63 5.40
C PHE A 57 6.58 7.34 4.55
N ILE A 58 6.82 6.92 3.31
CA ILE A 58 5.76 6.53 2.38
C ILE A 58 5.79 5.02 2.19
N GLN A 59 4.63 4.38 2.16
CA GLN A 59 4.41 3.04 1.63
C GLN A 59 3.75 3.14 0.26
N LEU A 60 4.35 2.48 -0.73
CA LEU A 60 3.78 2.13 -2.03
C LEU A 60 3.58 0.62 -2.07
N SER A 61 2.71 0.13 -2.96
CA SER A 61 2.49 -1.30 -3.15
C SER A 61 1.98 -1.61 -4.55
N ASP A 62 2.34 -2.80 -5.04
CA ASP A 62 1.71 -3.40 -6.22
C ASP A 62 1.74 -2.44 -7.44
N THR A 63 2.95 -2.04 -7.83
CA THR A 63 3.17 -1.15 -8.98
C THR A 63 3.03 -1.86 -10.31
N HIS A 64 3.21 -3.18 -10.34
CA HIS A 64 3.08 -4.07 -11.50
C HIS A 64 3.62 -3.49 -12.81
N VAL A 65 4.81 -2.91 -12.79
CA VAL A 65 5.44 -2.34 -13.98
C VAL A 65 5.50 -3.38 -15.10
N GLY A 66 4.93 -3.03 -16.25
CA GLY A 66 4.81 -3.93 -17.41
C GLY A 66 3.44 -4.59 -17.56
N PHE A 67 2.50 -4.40 -16.61
CA PHE A 67 1.10 -4.78 -16.83
C PHE A 67 0.50 -3.92 -17.95
N ASN A 68 -0.30 -4.56 -18.80
CA ASN A 68 -1.08 -3.90 -19.86
C ASN A 68 -2.30 -4.76 -20.15
N GLY A 69 -3.41 -4.47 -19.51
CA GLY A 69 -4.63 -5.25 -19.65
C GLY A 69 -5.89 -4.44 -19.33
N PRO A 70 -7.09 -4.99 -19.60
CA PRO A 70 -8.35 -4.27 -19.44
C PRO A 70 -8.59 -3.61 -18.06
N PRO A 71 -8.19 -4.22 -16.92
CA PRO A 71 -8.35 -3.60 -15.61
C PRO A 71 -7.50 -2.33 -15.42
N ASP A 72 -6.35 -2.23 -16.10
CA ASP A 72 -5.54 -1.01 -16.15
C ASP A 72 -4.79 -0.88 -17.49
N PRO A 73 -5.40 -0.23 -18.48
CA PRO A 73 -4.77 0.04 -19.77
C PRO A 73 -3.70 1.15 -19.71
N LEU A 74 -3.49 1.77 -18.57
CA LEU A 74 -2.58 2.90 -18.40
C LEU A 74 -1.18 2.48 -17.93
N GLY A 75 -1.00 1.19 -17.57
CA GLY A 75 0.29 0.64 -17.18
C GLY A 75 0.94 1.37 -16.00
N THR A 76 2.10 2.01 -16.21
CA THR A 76 2.86 2.66 -15.14
C THR A 76 2.30 4.00 -14.66
N SER A 77 1.19 4.48 -15.23
CA SER A 77 0.70 5.85 -14.97
C SER A 77 0.34 6.12 -13.50
N ALA A 78 -0.22 5.13 -12.79
CA ALA A 78 -0.52 5.29 -11.38
C ALA A 78 0.78 5.39 -10.54
N PHE A 79 1.80 4.59 -10.86
CA PHE A 79 3.11 4.69 -10.19
C PHE A 79 3.79 6.03 -10.46
N GLU A 80 3.80 6.51 -11.70
CA GLU A 80 4.33 7.83 -12.05
C GLU A 80 3.57 8.96 -11.33
N ASN A 81 2.23 8.85 -11.23
CA ASN A 81 1.41 9.79 -10.48
C ASN A 81 1.75 9.76 -8.98
N ALA A 82 1.95 8.58 -8.40
CA ALA A 82 2.39 8.46 -7.00
C ALA A 82 3.74 9.16 -6.77
N VAL A 83 4.72 8.95 -7.67
CA VAL A 83 6.02 9.64 -7.62
C VAL A 83 5.85 11.15 -7.72
N ALA A 84 5.02 11.63 -8.64
CA ALA A 84 4.72 13.07 -8.77
C ALA A 84 4.05 13.62 -7.51
N THR A 85 3.13 12.86 -6.91
CA THR A 85 2.46 13.23 -5.65
C THR A 85 3.46 13.33 -4.50
N ILE A 86 4.36 12.35 -4.34
CA ILE A 86 5.43 12.38 -3.34
C ILE A 86 6.31 13.62 -3.52
N ASN A 87 6.68 13.95 -4.76
CA ASN A 87 7.53 15.10 -5.05
C ASN A 87 6.84 16.46 -4.80
N ARG A 88 5.51 16.49 -4.71
CA ARG A 88 4.72 17.68 -4.35
C ARG A 88 4.45 17.82 -2.84
N LEU A 89 4.82 16.82 -2.05
CA LEU A 89 4.79 16.96 -0.60
C LEU A 89 5.75 18.08 -0.17
N LYS A 90 5.26 19.04 0.58
CA LYS A 90 6.10 20.12 1.18
C LYS A 90 7.24 19.54 2.03
N ARG A 91 6.96 18.39 2.64
CA ARG A 91 7.93 17.58 3.37
C ARG A 91 8.13 16.29 2.63
N ARG A 92 9.22 16.20 1.94
CA ARG A 92 9.61 14.99 1.25
C ARG A 92 9.96 13.91 2.26
N PRO A 93 9.52 12.67 2.04
CA PRO A 93 9.93 11.56 2.88
C PRO A 93 11.43 11.29 2.69
N GLU A 94 12.09 10.85 3.75
CA GLU A 94 13.47 10.34 3.67
C GLU A 94 13.50 8.86 3.27
N LEU A 95 12.37 8.17 3.43
CA LEU A 95 12.22 6.75 3.18
C LEU A 95 10.90 6.49 2.42
N VAL A 96 10.99 5.63 1.41
CA VAL A 96 9.84 5.02 0.74
C VAL A 96 10.03 3.51 0.81
N ILE A 97 9.03 2.78 1.28
CA ILE A 97 9.00 1.32 1.20
C ILE A 97 8.01 0.89 0.12
N VAL A 98 8.32 -0.19 -0.60
CA VAL A 98 7.41 -0.79 -1.57
C VAL A 98 7.16 -2.23 -1.16
N THR A 99 5.90 -2.55 -0.88
CA THR A 99 5.49 -3.84 -0.32
C THR A 99 5.19 -4.89 -1.38
N GLY A 100 6.10 -5.03 -2.37
CA GLY A 100 6.12 -6.10 -3.38
C GLY A 100 5.32 -5.81 -4.64
N ASP A 101 5.38 -6.76 -5.57
CA ASP A 101 4.86 -6.68 -6.92
C ASP A 101 5.29 -5.38 -7.63
N LEU A 102 6.63 -5.20 -7.65
CA LEU A 102 7.28 -4.07 -8.31
C LEU A 102 7.06 -4.14 -9.81
N THR A 103 7.16 -5.36 -10.35
CA THR A 103 6.94 -5.69 -11.76
C THR A 103 5.79 -6.67 -11.87
N HIS A 104 5.10 -6.66 -13.00
CA HIS A 104 4.22 -7.77 -13.36
C HIS A 104 5.07 -8.95 -13.85
N ASP A 105 4.57 -10.18 -13.74
CA ASP A 105 5.24 -11.38 -14.25
C ASP A 105 5.49 -11.25 -15.75
N ALA A 106 6.53 -11.91 -16.26
CA ALA A 106 6.95 -11.80 -17.64
C ALA A 106 7.23 -13.17 -18.24
N ASP A 107 7.01 -13.30 -19.55
CA ASP A 107 7.20 -14.55 -20.27
C ASP A 107 8.68 -14.90 -20.49
N SER A 108 9.61 -13.98 -20.23
CA SER A 108 11.04 -14.18 -20.42
C SER A 108 11.90 -13.36 -19.46
N PRO A 109 13.13 -13.83 -19.16
CA PRO A 109 14.09 -13.08 -18.36
C PRO A 109 14.42 -11.70 -18.92
N ASP A 110 14.55 -11.57 -20.25
CA ASP A 110 14.87 -10.29 -20.88
C ASP A 110 13.75 -9.26 -20.69
N GLU A 111 12.50 -9.69 -20.81
CA GLU A 111 11.36 -8.81 -20.59
C GLU A 111 11.26 -8.44 -19.11
N HIS A 112 11.43 -9.37 -18.19
CA HIS A 112 11.42 -9.10 -16.76
C HIS A 112 12.53 -8.14 -16.37
N ALA A 113 13.74 -8.29 -16.92
CA ALA A 113 14.84 -7.35 -16.72
C ALA A 113 14.53 -5.93 -17.21
N LYS A 114 13.80 -5.78 -18.34
CA LYS A 114 13.33 -4.46 -18.82
C LYS A 114 12.36 -3.83 -17.83
N ARG A 115 11.42 -4.61 -17.27
CA ARG A 115 10.45 -4.14 -16.27
C ARG A 115 11.14 -3.67 -14.99
N TYR A 116 12.14 -4.40 -14.49
CA TYR A 116 12.94 -3.93 -13.35
C TYR A 116 13.71 -2.64 -13.64
N ARG A 117 14.29 -2.50 -14.84
CA ARG A 117 14.96 -1.24 -15.23
C ARG A 117 13.97 -0.07 -15.24
N LEU A 118 12.78 -0.27 -15.80
CA LEU A 118 11.73 0.75 -15.85
C LEU A 118 11.24 1.11 -14.43
N PHE A 119 11.01 0.10 -13.56
CA PHE A 119 10.68 0.36 -12.16
C PHE A 119 11.75 1.25 -11.49
N LYS A 120 13.04 0.89 -11.65
CA LYS A 120 14.16 1.68 -11.09
C LYS A 120 14.22 3.10 -11.65
N GLU A 121 13.96 3.26 -12.94
CA GLU A 121 13.92 4.57 -13.60
C GLU A 121 12.82 5.46 -13.02
N ILE A 122 11.61 4.92 -12.85
CA ILE A 122 10.48 5.68 -12.28
C ILE A 122 10.76 5.98 -10.80
N ALA A 123 11.19 4.98 -10.02
CA ALA A 123 11.49 5.13 -8.60
C ALA A 123 12.62 6.14 -8.34
N ALA A 124 13.63 6.21 -9.23
CA ALA A 124 14.73 7.17 -9.11
C ALA A 124 14.29 8.65 -9.23
N ARG A 125 13.10 8.90 -9.77
CA ARG A 125 12.52 10.25 -9.83
C ARG A 125 11.99 10.72 -8.46
N ILE A 126 11.91 9.85 -7.46
CA ILE A 126 11.56 10.23 -6.08
C ILE A 126 12.73 10.99 -5.48
N GLY A 127 12.56 12.30 -5.29
CA GLY A 127 13.64 13.18 -4.84
C GLY A 127 13.97 13.02 -3.36
N GLY A 128 15.23 12.62 -3.06
CA GLY A 128 15.78 12.68 -1.71
C GLY A 128 15.41 11.53 -0.78
N ALA A 129 14.63 10.53 -1.22
CA ALA A 129 14.25 9.37 -0.41
C ALA A 129 15.10 8.14 -0.72
N GLN A 130 15.39 7.34 0.31
CA GLN A 130 15.82 5.96 0.12
C GLN A 130 14.60 5.10 -0.23
N VAL A 131 14.69 4.30 -1.30
CA VAL A 131 13.65 3.34 -1.67
C VAL A 131 14.07 1.95 -1.18
N LYS A 132 13.23 1.32 -0.38
CA LYS A 132 13.41 -0.03 0.18
C LYS A 132 12.26 -0.91 -0.30
N VAL A 133 12.56 -2.12 -0.73
CA VAL A 133 11.59 -2.98 -1.42
C VAL A 133 11.63 -4.40 -0.87
N VAL A 134 10.53 -5.13 -0.99
CA VAL A 134 10.46 -6.60 -0.89
C VAL A 134 9.87 -7.15 -2.19
N PRO A 135 10.12 -8.42 -2.54
CA PRO A 135 9.48 -9.03 -3.70
C PRO A 135 8.00 -9.31 -3.43
N GLY A 136 7.19 -9.24 -4.49
CA GLY A 136 5.89 -9.89 -4.57
C GLY A 136 5.95 -11.16 -5.41
N GLU A 137 4.82 -11.87 -5.53
CA GLU A 137 4.78 -13.11 -6.30
C GLU A 137 5.09 -12.91 -7.78
N ASN A 138 4.70 -11.77 -8.36
CA ASN A 138 5.02 -11.46 -9.77
C ASN A 138 6.52 -11.21 -9.96
N ASP A 139 7.19 -10.61 -8.98
CA ASP A 139 8.64 -10.43 -9.00
C ASP A 139 9.40 -11.76 -8.91
N ALA A 140 8.81 -12.75 -8.24
CA ALA A 140 9.43 -14.05 -8.00
C ALA A 140 8.97 -15.15 -8.97
N ALA A 141 7.93 -14.93 -9.77
CA ALA A 141 7.24 -15.95 -10.58
C ALA A 141 8.17 -16.72 -11.50
N LEU A 142 9.09 -16.03 -12.17
CA LEU A 142 9.93 -16.61 -13.21
C LEU A 142 11.05 -17.53 -12.65
N ASP A 143 11.67 -17.14 -11.52
CA ASP A 143 12.94 -17.72 -11.07
C ASP A 143 13.11 -17.81 -9.54
N GLY A 144 12.03 -17.66 -8.78
CA GLY A 144 12.10 -17.66 -7.32
C GLY A 144 12.88 -16.47 -6.76
N GLY A 145 12.79 -15.32 -7.40
CA GLY A 145 13.40 -14.07 -6.96
C GLY A 145 14.91 -13.96 -7.19
N VAL A 146 15.50 -14.78 -8.08
CA VAL A 146 16.92 -14.64 -8.45
C VAL A 146 17.16 -13.30 -9.11
N MET A 147 16.34 -12.94 -10.09
CA MET A 147 16.42 -11.65 -10.79
C MET A 147 16.10 -10.47 -9.87
N PHE A 148 15.13 -10.64 -8.95
CA PHE A 148 14.90 -9.62 -7.93
C PHE A 148 16.18 -9.32 -7.15
N ARG A 149 16.91 -10.36 -6.69
CA ARG A 149 18.18 -10.15 -5.96
C ARG A 149 19.24 -9.44 -6.79
N GLU A 150 19.30 -9.72 -8.09
CA GLU A 150 20.23 -9.07 -9.01
C GLU A 150 19.94 -7.57 -9.15
N PHE A 151 18.68 -7.19 -9.35
CA PHE A 151 18.28 -5.81 -9.62
C PHE A 151 18.06 -4.97 -8.37
N MET A 152 17.53 -5.56 -7.29
CA MET A 152 17.03 -4.86 -6.11
C MET A 152 17.84 -5.17 -4.84
N GLY A 153 18.62 -6.24 -4.82
CA GLY A 153 19.36 -6.68 -3.65
C GLY A 153 18.62 -7.77 -2.85
N PRO A 154 18.94 -7.96 -1.56
CA PRO A 154 18.39 -9.05 -0.77
C PRO A 154 16.87 -9.00 -0.72
N THR A 155 16.22 -10.18 -0.71
CA THR A 155 14.76 -10.31 -0.63
C THR A 155 14.22 -10.09 0.78
N TYR A 156 15.06 -10.31 1.81
CA TYR A 156 14.77 -9.99 3.21
C TYR A 156 15.99 -9.39 3.90
N TYR A 157 15.77 -8.44 4.79
CA TYR A 157 16.82 -7.68 5.49
C TYR A 157 16.23 -6.80 6.58
N SER A 158 17.08 -6.19 7.42
CA SER A 158 16.66 -5.18 8.40
C SER A 158 17.54 -3.94 8.31
N PHE A 159 17.01 -2.83 8.81
CA PHE A 159 17.73 -1.57 8.96
C PHE A 159 17.04 -0.68 9.98
N ASP A 160 17.79 0.29 10.52
CA ASP A 160 17.27 1.29 11.44
C ASP A 160 17.09 2.62 10.73
N HIS A 161 15.98 3.30 10.99
CA HIS A 161 15.74 4.66 10.50
C HIS A 161 15.00 5.47 11.57
N ARG A 162 15.59 6.60 11.97
CA ARG A 162 15.00 7.53 12.94
C ARG A 162 14.57 6.88 14.27
N GLY A 163 15.29 5.87 14.75
CA GLY A 163 15.00 5.17 15.98
C GLY A 163 13.89 4.10 15.87
N VAL A 164 13.46 3.78 14.67
CA VAL A 164 12.54 2.68 14.37
C VAL A 164 13.32 1.57 13.68
N HIS A 165 13.13 0.33 14.12
CA HIS A 165 13.69 -0.86 13.50
C HIS A 165 12.76 -1.39 12.41
N PHE A 166 13.28 -1.51 11.19
CA PHE A 166 12.56 -2.02 10.03
C PHE A 166 13.02 -3.43 9.69
N VAL A 167 12.07 -4.34 9.49
CA VAL A 167 12.31 -5.73 9.11
C VAL A 167 11.54 -6.02 7.82
N ALA A 168 12.26 -6.24 6.74
CA ALA A 168 11.74 -6.69 5.45
C ALA A 168 11.66 -8.21 5.42
N LEU A 169 10.51 -8.78 5.11
CA LEU A 169 10.31 -10.22 5.00
C LEU A 169 9.86 -10.62 3.60
N ASP A 170 10.49 -11.65 3.07
CA ASP A 170 10.12 -12.32 1.82
C ASP A 170 9.19 -13.49 2.13
N ASN A 171 7.97 -13.44 1.65
CA ASN A 171 7.00 -14.53 1.83
C ASN A 171 6.45 -15.06 0.49
N VAL A 172 7.24 -14.89 -0.59
CA VAL A 172 6.84 -15.29 -1.96
C VAL A 172 7.89 -16.12 -2.70
N SER A 173 9.19 -15.83 -2.52
CA SER A 173 10.26 -16.40 -3.37
C SER A 173 10.53 -17.89 -3.15
N SER A 174 9.96 -18.51 -2.12
CA SER A 174 10.13 -19.95 -1.84
C SER A 174 9.26 -20.86 -2.73
N GLY A 175 8.52 -20.30 -3.70
CA GLY A 175 7.57 -21.04 -4.55
C GLY A 175 6.25 -21.36 -3.87
N LYS A 176 6.02 -20.85 -2.66
CA LYS A 176 4.77 -20.93 -1.90
C LYS A 176 4.67 -19.72 -0.96
N PRO A 177 3.46 -19.35 -0.51
CA PRO A 177 3.25 -18.20 0.40
C PRO A 177 3.78 -18.53 1.80
N ALA A 178 5.09 -18.42 2.00
CA ALA A 178 5.74 -18.71 3.27
C ALA A 178 7.04 -17.91 3.45
N VAL A 179 7.30 -17.49 4.69
CA VAL A 179 8.57 -16.88 5.12
C VAL A 179 9.68 -17.95 5.20
N GLY A 180 9.36 -19.11 5.72
CA GLY A 180 10.29 -20.23 5.86
C GLY A 180 11.15 -20.19 7.11
N ALA A 181 11.60 -21.37 7.53
CA ALA A 181 12.28 -21.56 8.83
C ALA A 181 13.60 -20.77 8.95
N ALA A 182 14.37 -20.69 7.87
CA ALA A 182 15.66 -19.99 7.88
C ALA A 182 15.48 -18.48 8.11
N GLN A 183 14.55 -17.85 7.41
CA GLN A 183 14.25 -16.43 7.55
C GLN A 183 13.59 -16.13 8.89
N LEU A 184 12.71 -17.03 9.39
CA LEU A 184 12.12 -16.90 10.71
C LEU A 184 13.18 -16.96 11.82
N ALA A 185 14.17 -17.85 11.70
CA ALA A 185 15.28 -17.92 12.65
C ALA A 185 16.15 -16.65 12.61
N TRP A 186 16.44 -16.16 11.40
CA TRP A 186 17.16 -14.90 11.21
C TRP A 186 16.41 -13.73 11.85
N MET A 187 15.10 -13.58 11.59
CA MET A 187 14.29 -12.51 12.19
C MET A 187 14.30 -12.56 13.72
N LYS A 188 14.17 -13.75 14.33
CA LYS A 188 14.24 -13.92 15.77
C LYS A 188 15.60 -13.48 16.32
N ALA A 189 16.69 -13.84 15.68
CA ALA A 189 18.05 -13.44 16.09
C ALA A 189 18.26 -11.93 15.92
N ASP A 190 17.69 -11.32 14.87
CA ASP A 190 17.75 -9.89 14.64
C ASP A 190 17.00 -9.12 15.73
N LEU A 191 15.76 -9.49 15.99
CA LEU A 191 14.89 -8.85 16.99
C LEU A 191 15.40 -9.02 18.42
N ALA A 192 16.09 -10.11 18.75
CA ALA A 192 16.64 -10.34 20.08
C ALA A 192 17.67 -9.28 20.52
N ARG A 193 18.15 -8.45 19.60
CA ARG A 193 19.06 -7.33 19.90
C ARG A 193 18.34 -6.08 20.42
N PHE A 194 17.02 -6.07 20.38
CA PHE A 194 16.20 -4.92 20.73
C PHE A 194 15.35 -5.19 21.99
N PRO A 195 15.10 -4.17 22.83
CA PRO A 195 14.15 -4.30 23.94
C PRO A 195 12.73 -4.52 23.43
N THR A 196 11.88 -5.14 24.23
CA THR A 196 10.47 -5.41 23.84
C THR A 196 9.66 -4.13 23.58
N SER A 197 10.09 -3.01 24.14
CA SER A 197 9.49 -1.69 23.92
C SER A 197 9.94 -0.99 22.63
N ALA A 198 10.92 -1.57 21.90
CA ALA A 198 11.41 -0.95 20.66
C ALA A 198 10.30 -0.79 19.63
N PRO A 199 10.24 0.34 18.91
CA PRO A 199 9.33 0.48 17.78
C PRO A 199 9.84 -0.34 16.60
N ILE A 200 9.02 -1.29 16.13
CA ILE A 200 9.35 -2.22 15.06
C ILE A 200 8.31 -2.08 13.94
N ILE A 201 8.79 -1.89 12.71
CA ILE A 201 7.97 -1.98 11.51
C ILE A 201 8.43 -3.19 10.71
N VAL A 202 7.55 -4.17 10.58
CA VAL A 202 7.73 -5.30 9.66
C VAL A 202 7.02 -4.97 8.37
N TYR A 203 7.61 -5.28 7.22
CA TYR A 203 6.91 -5.17 5.96
C TYR A 203 7.17 -6.39 5.07
N THR A 204 6.14 -6.81 4.39
CA THR A 204 6.10 -8.01 3.55
C THR A 204 5.11 -7.81 2.41
N HIS A 205 5.01 -8.76 1.50
CA HIS A 205 4.04 -8.63 0.41
C HIS A 205 2.67 -9.18 0.81
N ARG A 206 2.55 -10.49 1.11
CA ARG A 206 1.28 -11.13 1.47
C ARG A 206 0.94 -10.92 2.94
N PRO A 207 -0.36 -10.90 3.33
CA PRO A 207 -0.76 -10.84 4.73
C PRO A 207 -0.19 -12.03 5.52
N LEU A 208 0.23 -11.78 6.78
CA LEU A 208 0.75 -12.81 7.70
C LEU A 208 -0.36 -13.59 8.43
N PHE A 209 -1.57 -13.49 7.97
CA PHE A 209 -2.75 -14.17 8.52
C PHE A 209 -3.69 -14.60 7.39
N ASP A 210 -4.60 -15.51 7.68
CA ASP A 210 -5.59 -15.99 6.73
C ASP A 210 -6.71 -14.96 6.56
N LEU A 211 -6.56 -14.05 5.58
CA LEU A 211 -7.59 -13.09 5.24
C LEU A 211 -8.65 -13.70 4.32
N LYS A 212 -8.20 -14.33 3.25
CA LYS A 212 -9.04 -15.03 2.26
C LYS A 212 -8.19 -16.09 1.53
N PRO A 213 -8.00 -17.28 2.14
CA PRO A 213 -7.13 -18.32 1.56
C PRO A 213 -7.51 -18.73 0.15
N GLU A 214 -8.80 -18.72 -0.21
CA GLU A 214 -9.29 -19.07 -1.54
C GLU A 214 -8.85 -18.05 -2.62
N TRP A 215 -8.42 -16.88 -2.20
CA TRP A 215 -7.85 -15.84 -3.06
C TRP A 215 -6.33 -15.75 -2.93
N GLU A 216 -5.71 -16.70 -2.23
CA GLU A 216 -4.30 -16.70 -1.88
C GLU A 216 -3.86 -15.52 -1.01
N TRP A 217 -4.78 -14.94 -0.23
CA TRP A 217 -4.52 -13.85 0.69
C TRP A 217 -4.14 -14.36 2.08
N PHE A 218 -2.98 -14.98 2.14
CA PHE A 218 -2.42 -15.56 3.37
C PHE A 218 -0.92 -15.81 3.26
N THR A 219 -0.29 -16.15 4.39
CA THR A 219 1.07 -16.69 4.49
C THR A 219 0.99 -17.93 5.37
N SER A 220 1.39 -19.08 4.84
CA SER A 220 1.13 -20.40 5.47
C SER A 220 1.84 -20.61 6.82
N ASP A 221 2.94 -19.91 7.08
CA ASP A 221 3.66 -19.88 8.35
C ASP A 221 3.60 -18.51 9.05
N GLY A 222 2.67 -17.67 8.64
CA GLY A 222 2.47 -16.32 9.19
C GLY A 222 2.22 -16.32 10.69
N ASP A 223 1.50 -17.32 11.22
CA ASP A 223 1.29 -17.51 12.66
C ASP A 223 2.61 -17.67 13.45
N GLN A 224 3.64 -18.29 12.86
CA GLN A 224 4.95 -18.43 13.50
C GLN A 224 5.67 -17.08 13.56
N VAL A 225 5.51 -16.25 12.51
CA VAL A 225 6.03 -14.87 12.48
C VAL A 225 5.35 -14.04 13.56
N LEU A 226 4.00 -14.04 13.59
CA LEU A 226 3.21 -13.27 14.55
C LEU A 226 3.49 -13.72 16.00
N THR A 227 3.72 -15.02 16.22
CA THR A 227 4.13 -15.56 17.53
C THR A 227 5.51 -15.07 17.95
N ALA A 228 6.46 -14.97 17.00
CA ALA A 228 7.79 -14.44 17.30
C ALA A 228 7.78 -12.93 17.59
N LEU A 229 6.82 -12.19 17.03
CA LEU A 229 6.63 -10.76 17.28
C LEU A 229 5.83 -10.45 18.55
N ALA A 230 5.05 -11.40 19.07
CA ALA A 230 4.15 -11.19 20.20
C ALA A 230 4.80 -10.63 21.50
N PRO A 231 6.09 -10.90 21.82
CA PRO A 231 6.75 -10.28 22.96
C PRO A 231 6.98 -8.76 22.83
N TYR A 232 6.95 -8.21 21.61
CA TYR A 232 7.25 -6.81 21.36
C TYR A 232 5.97 -5.96 21.41
N GLU A 233 6.03 -4.84 22.15
CA GLU A 233 4.88 -4.01 22.48
C GLU A 233 4.44 -3.08 21.33
N ASN A 234 5.40 -2.66 20.49
CA ASN A 234 5.22 -1.61 19.48
C ASN A 234 5.51 -2.14 18.06
N VAL A 235 4.73 -3.13 17.63
CA VAL A 235 4.88 -3.74 16.29
C VAL A 235 3.79 -3.26 15.35
N THR A 236 4.20 -2.76 14.19
CA THR A 236 3.31 -2.48 13.06
C THR A 236 3.77 -3.29 11.85
N ILE A 237 2.84 -3.97 11.19
CA ILE A 237 3.11 -4.73 9.97
C ILE A 237 2.43 -4.04 8.79
N LEU A 238 3.20 -3.83 7.71
CA LEU A 238 2.72 -3.24 6.47
C LEU A 238 2.79 -4.28 5.35
N TYR A 239 1.75 -4.40 4.54
CA TYR A 239 1.69 -5.38 3.46
C TYR A 239 0.92 -4.84 2.24
N GLY A 240 0.99 -5.56 1.13
CA GLY A 240 0.34 -5.30 -0.14
C GLY A 240 -0.55 -6.44 -0.59
N HIS A 241 -0.38 -6.91 -1.84
CA HIS A 241 -0.98 -8.10 -2.45
C HIS A 241 -2.50 -8.07 -2.64
N ILE A 242 -3.23 -7.52 -1.71
CA ILE A 242 -4.69 -7.54 -1.73
C ILE A 242 -5.30 -6.34 -2.49
N HIS A 243 -4.46 -5.44 -3.00
CA HIS A 243 -4.81 -4.27 -3.80
C HIS A 243 -5.91 -3.39 -3.19
N ARG A 244 -5.98 -3.32 -1.86
CA ARG A 244 -6.97 -2.52 -1.13
C ARG A 244 -6.50 -2.20 0.28
N GLN A 245 -7.13 -1.21 0.89
CA GLN A 245 -6.95 -0.98 2.32
C GLN A 245 -7.50 -2.16 3.12
N ASN A 246 -6.74 -2.57 4.11
CA ASN A 246 -7.21 -3.50 5.15
C ASN A 246 -6.53 -3.17 6.46
N PHE A 247 -7.23 -3.41 7.55
CA PHE A 247 -6.70 -3.35 8.91
C PHE A 247 -7.02 -4.66 9.63
N HIS A 248 -6.00 -5.25 10.22
CA HIS A 248 -6.13 -6.41 11.10
C HIS A 248 -5.28 -6.20 12.34
N GLN A 249 -5.69 -6.75 13.48
CA GLN A 249 -4.94 -6.66 14.74
C GLN A 249 -4.93 -8.02 15.45
N ARG A 250 -3.73 -8.40 15.94
CA ARG A 250 -3.56 -9.56 16.80
C ARG A 250 -2.74 -9.16 18.04
N GLY A 251 -3.40 -9.19 19.21
CA GLY A 251 -2.79 -8.63 20.42
C GLY A 251 -2.45 -7.14 20.25
N THR A 252 -1.21 -6.77 20.48
CA THR A 252 -0.71 -5.39 20.28
C THR A 252 -0.23 -5.15 18.86
N THR A 253 -0.01 -6.19 18.06
CA THR A 253 0.47 -6.08 16.67
C THR A 253 -0.64 -5.58 15.74
N LYS A 254 -0.41 -4.45 15.10
CA LYS A 254 -1.32 -3.85 14.11
C LYS A 254 -0.81 -4.14 12.70
N MET A 255 -1.70 -4.51 11.78
CA MET A 255 -1.38 -4.90 10.41
C MET A 255 -2.21 -4.09 9.42
N TYR A 256 -1.55 -3.50 8.43
CA TYR A 256 -2.18 -2.60 7.47
C TYR A 256 -1.78 -2.93 6.04
N ALA A 257 -2.77 -3.21 5.17
CA ALA A 257 -2.55 -3.25 3.74
C ALA A 257 -2.69 -1.87 3.10
N ALA A 258 -1.81 -1.57 2.15
CA ALA A 258 -1.92 -0.39 1.32
C ALA A 258 -2.83 -0.61 0.10
N ARG A 259 -3.30 0.48 -0.50
CA ARG A 259 -3.86 0.48 -1.85
C ARG A 259 -2.76 0.14 -2.86
N SER A 260 -3.14 -0.47 -3.97
CA SER A 260 -2.24 -0.74 -5.10
C SER A 260 -2.01 0.50 -5.97
N LEU A 261 -1.07 0.37 -6.89
CA LEU A 261 -0.79 1.32 -7.96
C LEU A 261 -1.11 0.74 -9.35
N ILE A 262 -2.04 -0.21 -9.43
CA ILE A 262 -2.45 -0.85 -10.69
C ILE A 262 -3.98 -0.91 -10.83
N PHE A 263 -4.66 -1.71 -10.07
CA PHE A 263 -6.12 -1.83 -9.98
C PHE A 263 -6.52 -2.29 -8.58
N ALA A 264 -7.76 -2.06 -8.19
CA ALA A 264 -8.28 -2.51 -6.91
C ALA A 264 -8.95 -3.89 -7.02
N PHE A 265 -8.89 -4.68 -5.95
CA PHE A 265 -9.73 -5.87 -5.77
C PHE A 265 -10.96 -5.55 -4.91
N PRO A 266 -12.06 -6.31 -5.09
CA PRO A 266 -13.28 -6.11 -4.33
C PRO A 266 -13.12 -6.56 -2.86
N ASP A 267 -14.14 -6.25 -2.06
CA ASP A 267 -14.20 -6.67 -0.67
C ASP A 267 -14.36 -8.20 -0.55
N PRO A 268 -13.44 -8.90 0.15
CA PRO A 268 -13.48 -10.35 0.29
C PRO A 268 -14.68 -10.85 1.11
N GLU A 269 -15.31 -9.98 1.92
CA GLU A 269 -16.50 -10.35 2.72
C GLU A 269 -17.77 -10.33 1.88
N THR A 270 -17.82 -9.49 0.83
CA THR A 270 -19.04 -9.29 0.05
C THR A 270 -18.97 -9.84 -1.37
N ALA A 271 -17.77 -9.97 -1.93
CA ALA A 271 -17.58 -10.45 -3.30
C ALA A 271 -17.42 -11.96 -3.37
N SER A 272 -18.07 -12.58 -4.37
CA SER A 272 -17.99 -14.00 -4.64
C SER A 272 -16.73 -14.44 -5.39
N ALA A 273 -16.00 -13.51 -5.99
CA ALA A 273 -14.81 -13.81 -6.80
C ALA A 273 -13.77 -12.69 -6.75
N LYS A 274 -12.48 -13.07 -6.79
CA LYS A 274 -11.33 -12.17 -6.93
C LYS A 274 -11.27 -11.65 -8.38
N ARG A 275 -12.00 -10.59 -8.65
CA ARG A 275 -11.98 -9.94 -9.96
C ARG A 275 -11.48 -8.51 -9.80
N PRO A 276 -10.48 -8.06 -10.59
CA PRO A 276 -10.07 -6.67 -10.60
C PRO A 276 -11.23 -5.74 -10.89
N ALA A 277 -11.22 -4.56 -10.27
CA ALA A 277 -12.13 -3.48 -10.63
C ALA A 277 -11.94 -3.12 -12.12
N GLN A 278 -13.03 -2.85 -12.81
CA GLN A 278 -12.96 -2.40 -14.18
C GLN A 278 -12.39 -0.99 -14.26
N PHE A 279 -11.64 -0.73 -15.32
CA PHE A 279 -11.11 0.59 -15.59
C PHE A 279 -12.24 1.61 -15.79
N ASP A 280 -12.18 2.72 -15.06
CA ASP A 280 -13.06 3.86 -15.23
C ASP A 280 -12.27 5.01 -15.88
N LYS A 281 -12.57 5.32 -17.15
CA LYS A 281 -11.90 6.41 -17.90
C LYS A 281 -12.10 7.80 -17.29
N ASP A 282 -13.21 8.01 -16.57
CA ASP A 282 -13.55 9.29 -15.95
C ASP A 282 -12.86 9.43 -14.58
N HIS A 283 -12.52 8.30 -13.94
CA HIS A 283 -11.81 8.22 -12.66
C HIS A 283 -10.67 7.19 -12.70
N PRO A 284 -9.66 7.36 -13.59
CA PRO A 284 -8.67 6.32 -13.91
C PRO A 284 -7.79 5.90 -12.75
N PHE A 285 -7.70 6.68 -11.68
CA PHE A 285 -6.94 6.37 -10.47
C PHE A 285 -7.84 6.10 -9.25
N GLN A 286 -9.12 5.85 -9.47
CA GLN A 286 -10.05 5.55 -8.38
C GLN A 286 -9.59 4.33 -7.58
N ASN A 287 -9.61 4.44 -6.25
CA ASN A 287 -9.15 3.44 -5.30
C ASN A 287 -7.64 3.13 -5.33
N LEU A 288 -6.87 3.81 -6.17
CA LEU A 288 -5.41 3.73 -6.18
C LEU A 288 -4.81 4.80 -5.26
N GLY A 289 -3.65 4.52 -4.69
CA GLY A 289 -3.08 5.49 -3.76
C GLY A 289 -1.75 5.10 -3.17
N LEU A 290 -1.20 6.02 -2.40
CA LEU A 290 -0.03 5.83 -1.57
C LEU A 290 -0.40 6.03 -0.10
N ARG A 291 0.44 5.54 0.80
CA ARG A 291 0.27 5.69 2.24
C ARG A 291 1.39 6.52 2.84
N ARG A 292 1.03 7.55 3.62
CA ARG A 292 1.96 8.21 4.54
C ARG A 292 1.82 7.59 5.92
N VAL A 293 2.94 7.24 6.51
CA VAL A 293 3.03 6.81 7.91
C VAL A 293 3.80 7.87 8.68
N THR A 294 3.22 8.37 9.75
CA THR A 294 3.85 9.38 10.62
C THR A 294 3.84 8.91 12.07
N GLY A 295 4.89 9.23 12.80
CA GLY A 295 5.01 8.88 14.22
C GLY A 295 5.69 9.97 15.02
N GLY A 296 5.56 9.89 16.34
CA GLY A 296 6.31 10.73 17.27
C GLY A 296 7.80 10.38 17.30
N ALA A 297 8.64 11.25 17.89
CA ALA A 297 10.04 10.95 18.14
C ALA A 297 10.16 9.69 19.01
N GLY A 298 11.01 8.73 18.59
CA GLY A 298 11.21 7.47 19.31
C GLY A 298 10.12 6.42 19.10
N GLY A 299 9.30 6.51 18.01
CA GLY A 299 8.35 5.48 17.64
C GLY A 299 7.04 5.48 18.44
N GLY A 300 6.56 6.65 18.85
CA GLY A 300 5.21 6.79 19.41
C GLY A 300 4.12 6.27 18.46
N GLU A 301 2.86 6.32 18.86
CA GLU A 301 1.75 5.80 18.06
C GLU A 301 1.82 6.29 16.61
N LEU A 302 1.79 5.32 15.67
CA LEU A 302 1.85 5.61 14.24
C LEU A 302 0.47 6.04 13.75
N ARG A 303 0.45 7.14 12.99
CA ARG A 303 -0.72 7.57 12.23
C ARG A 303 -0.60 7.08 10.79
N ILE A 304 -1.62 6.39 10.33
CA ILE A 304 -1.70 5.78 9.01
C ILE A 304 -2.64 6.64 8.15
N GLU A 305 -2.12 7.16 7.07
CA GLU A 305 -2.85 8.08 6.20
C GLU A 305 -2.70 7.68 4.74
N ASP A 306 -3.81 7.31 4.11
CA ASP A 306 -3.82 7.01 2.69
C ASP A 306 -4.14 8.27 1.88
N VAL A 307 -3.41 8.43 0.80
CA VAL A 307 -3.54 9.53 -0.16
C VAL A 307 -4.05 8.96 -1.47
N GLU A 308 -5.24 9.36 -1.87
CA GLU A 308 -5.80 8.98 -3.16
C GLU A 308 -5.08 9.71 -4.29
N LEU A 309 -4.81 8.99 -5.37
CA LEU A 309 -4.29 9.59 -6.58
C LEU A 309 -5.41 10.32 -7.32
N SER A 310 -5.06 11.43 -7.96
CA SER A 310 -6.00 12.21 -8.77
C SER A 310 -5.37 12.65 -10.08
N MET A 311 -6.21 12.89 -11.08
CA MET A 311 -5.78 13.41 -12.38
C MET A 311 -5.07 14.76 -12.29
N ASN A 312 -5.46 15.60 -11.34
CA ASN A 312 -4.84 16.92 -11.13
C ASN A 312 -3.37 16.85 -10.69
N GLN A 313 -2.91 15.68 -10.27
CA GLN A 313 -1.53 15.45 -9.82
C GLN A 313 -0.71 14.71 -10.88
N TYR A 314 -1.36 14.18 -11.91
CA TYR A 314 -0.72 13.39 -12.95
C TYR A 314 0.23 14.25 -13.80
N SER A 315 1.48 13.83 -13.90
CA SER A 315 2.51 14.42 -14.73
C SER A 315 3.33 13.37 -15.48
N GLY A 316 2.72 12.19 -15.68
CA GLY A 316 3.37 11.04 -16.31
C GLY A 316 3.62 11.20 -17.80
N THR A 317 4.34 10.24 -18.38
CA THR A 317 4.74 10.20 -19.80
C THR A 317 3.60 9.87 -20.74
N VAL A 318 2.53 9.23 -20.24
CA VAL A 318 1.31 8.98 -21.03
C VAL A 318 0.46 10.25 -21.05
N GLY A 319 0.34 10.86 -22.22
CA GLY A 319 -0.44 12.10 -22.35
C GLY A 319 -1.92 11.88 -22.04
N MET A 320 -2.57 12.91 -21.47
CA MET A 320 -4.01 12.90 -21.19
C MET A 320 -4.85 12.44 -22.38
N ASP A 321 -4.43 12.78 -23.60
CA ASP A 321 -5.10 12.38 -24.84
C ASP A 321 -5.05 10.86 -25.09
N GLN A 322 -4.02 10.16 -24.62
CA GLN A 322 -3.93 8.70 -24.70
C GLN A 322 -4.82 8.06 -23.64
N ILE A 323 -4.84 8.59 -22.42
CA ILE A 323 -5.74 8.16 -21.35
C ILE A 323 -7.18 8.22 -21.80
N LEU A 324 -7.58 9.32 -22.48
CA LEU A 324 -8.94 9.53 -22.94
C LEU A 324 -9.28 8.72 -24.21
N LYS A 325 -8.31 8.31 -25.03
CA LYS A 325 -8.52 7.51 -26.24
C LYS A 325 -8.76 6.04 -25.94
N HIS A 326 -8.07 5.45 -24.97
CA HIS A 326 -8.27 4.05 -24.58
C HIS A 326 -9.61 3.80 -23.87
N GLY A 327 -10.28 4.84 -23.38
CA GLY A 327 -11.63 4.75 -22.81
C GLY A 327 -12.77 4.66 -23.82
N LYS A 328 -12.50 4.74 -25.13
CA LYS A 328 -13.49 4.42 -26.16
C LYS A 328 -13.26 2.99 -26.61
N GLY A 329 -13.93 2.05 -25.91
CA GLY A 329 -13.77 0.63 -26.06
C GLY A 329 -13.70 0.19 -27.53
N ASP A 330 -12.61 -0.45 -27.87
CA ASP A 330 -12.68 -1.55 -28.80
C ASP A 330 -13.27 -2.72 -28.00
N SER A 331 -14.53 -3.03 -28.32
CA SER A 331 -15.15 -4.29 -27.90
C SER A 331 -14.27 -5.41 -28.40
N VAL A 332 -13.55 -6.06 -27.51
CA VAL A 332 -12.93 -7.35 -27.82
C VAL A 332 -14.08 -8.33 -27.76
N ASP A 333 -14.64 -8.67 -28.91
CA ASP A 333 -15.49 -9.83 -29.12
C ASP A 333 -14.63 -11.07 -28.86
N GLU A 334 -15.13 -11.93 -27.92
CA GLU A 334 -14.77 -13.32 -27.56
C GLU A 334 -13.38 -13.62 -27.01
#